data_8c270e3ac6e8089367ba0b60fbab4829
#
_entry.id   8c270e3ac6e8089367ba0b60fbab4829
#
_cell.length_a   1.000
_cell.length_b   1.000
_cell.length_c   1.000
_cell.angle_alpha   90.00
_cell.angle_beta   90.00
_cell.angle_gamma   90.00
#
_symmetry.space_group_name_H-M   'P 1'
#
loop_
_entity.id
_entity.type
_entity.pdbx_description
1 polymer ?
#
loop_
_entity_poly.entity_id
_entity_poly.type
_entity_poly.pdbx_seq_one_letter_code
_entity_poly.pdbx_strand_id
1 'polypeptide(L)'
;QRTQVELTELANKHGVRLMFFHGRGGSVSRGGGKTERAIIAAPRGSVDGSLRVTEQGEVIHRKYGIRALALREFEQTVGAVLRHSLRQRPPEPREAGWRTVMDLVGERSSEAYRAFVGRPGFMEYFRHATPIDVIERMTLGSRPSRRLGEDAALSNLRAIPWVFAWSQARA
;
A
#
# COMPACT_ATOMS: atom_id res chain seq x y z
N GLN A 1 -6.35 2.34 -8.60
CA GLN A 1 -6.04 2.87 -9.95
C GLN A 1 -7.26 3.51 -10.61
N ARG A 2 -8.46 2.84 -10.65
CA ARG A 2 -9.67 3.37 -11.27
C ARG A 2 -10.01 4.78 -10.77
N THR A 3 -10.13 4.96 -9.45
CA THR A 3 -10.40 6.26 -8.82
C THR A 3 -9.35 7.33 -9.16
N GLN A 4 -8.09 6.95 -9.30
CA GLN A 4 -7.04 7.91 -9.69
C GLN A 4 -7.22 8.37 -11.14
N VAL A 5 -7.59 7.45 -12.05
CA VAL A 5 -7.89 7.80 -13.45
C VAL A 5 -9.06 8.77 -13.49
N GLU A 6 -10.19 8.41 -12.90
CA GLU A 6 -11.42 9.21 -12.88
C GLU A 6 -11.21 10.62 -12.29
N LEU A 7 -10.48 10.69 -11.15
CA LEU A 7 -10.16 11.98 -10.52
C LEU A 7 -9.19 12.81 -11.35
N THR A 8 -8.21 12.18 -12.01
CA THR A 8 -7.28 12.89 -12.90
C THR A 8 -8.01 13.46 -14.11
N GLU A 9 -8.90 12.69 -14.72
CA GLU A 9 -9.73 13.14 -15.85
C GLU A 9 -10.65 14.28 -15.43
N LEU A 10 -11.32 14.17 -14.29
CA LEU A 10 -12.18 15.21 -13.73
C LEU A 10 -11.41 16.50 -13.46
N ALA A 11 -10.25 16.40 -12.82
CA ALA A 11 -9.38 17.55 -12.54
C ALA A 11 -8.94 18.26 -13.81
N ASN A 12 -8.51 17.50 -14.83
CA ASN A 12 -8.14 18.05 -16.14
C ASN A 12 -9.30 18.75 -16.83
N LYS A 13 -10.52 18.17 -16.77
CA LYS A 13 -11.74 18.77 -17.34
C LYS A 13 -12.05 20.13 -16.70
N HIS A 14 -11.75 20.30 -15.43
CA HIS A 14 -12.03 21.55 -14.70
C HIS A 14 -10.83 22.48 -14.57
N GLY A 15 -9.69 22.17 -15.20
CA GLY A 15 -8.47 22.96 -15.10
C GLY A 15 -7.88 23.02 -13.69
N VAL A 16 -8.16 22.02 -12.85
CA VAL A 16 -7.69 21.95 -11.46
C VAL A 16 -6.44 21.11 -11.39
N ARG A 17 -5.39 21.62 -10.76
CA ARG A 17 -4.17 20.85 -10.50
C ARG A 17 -4.42 19.89 -9.32
N LEU A 18 -4.36 18.58 -9.59
CA LEU A 18 -4.56 17.53 -8.61
C LEU A 18 -3.22 16.85 -8.27
N MET A 19 -2.96 16.68 -6.99
CA MET A 19 -1.84 15.90 -6.50
C MET A 19 -2.32 14.84 -5.51
N PHE A 20 -2.00 13.58 -5.79
CA PHE A 20 -2.35 12.48 -4.89
C PHE A 20 -1.35 12.37 -3.74
N PHE A 21 -1.90 12.22 -2.53
CA PHE A 21 -1.11 11.95 -1.35
C PHE A 21 -1.16 10.44 -1.03
N HIS A 22 -0.01 9.78 -1.18
CA HIS A 22 0.10 8.35 -0.98
C HIS A 22 0.51 8.02 0.47
N GLY A 23 -0.40 7.43 1.25
CA GLY A 23 -0.07 6.83 2.54
C GLY A 23 0.53 5.44 2.32
N ARG A 24 1.83 5.30 2.50
CA ARG A 24 2.48 3.98 2.57
C ARG A 24 2.59 3.55 4.02
N GLY A 25 2.05 2.38 4.34
CA GLY A 25 2.25 1.78 5.65
C GLY A 25 3.70 1.32 5.86
N GLY A 26 4.10 1.17 7.11
CA GLY A 26 5.48 0.96 7.55
C GLY A 26 6.17 -0.30 7.07
N SER A 27 5.49 -1.31 6.56
CA SER A 27 6.20 -2.42 5.94
C SER A 27 6.37 -2.13 4.45
N VAL A 28 7.61 -2.18 3.99
CA VAL A 28 7.99 -2.13 2.57
C VAL A 28 7.24 -3.19 1.75
N SER A 29 6.80 -4.24 2.40
CA SER A 29 6.13 -5.41 1.82
C SER A 29 4.60 -5.35 1.84
N ARG A 30 3.98 -4.24 2.17
CA ARG A 30 2.51 -4.10 2.09
C ARG A 30 2.01 -4.11 0.64
N GLY A 31 2.31 -5.18 -0.11
CA GLY A 31 1.93 -5.33 -1.50
C GLY A 31 2.58 -4.30 -2.44
N GLY A 32 3.40 -3.41 -1.92
CA GLY A 32 4.10 -2.39 -2.67
C GLY A 32 5.51 -2.86 -3.02
N GLY A 33 5.77 -3.11 -4.28
CA GLY A 33 7.12 -3.23 -4.79
C GLY A 33 7.93 -1.95 -4.55
N LYS A 34 9.10 -1.85 -5.16
CA LYS A 34 9.96 -0.67 -5.09
C LYS A 34 9.21 0.61 -5.48
N THR A 35 9.51 1.72 -4.83
CA THR A 35 8.82 3.01 -5.02
C THR A 35 8.84 3.45 -6.47
N GLU A 36 9.98 3.33 -7.15
CA GLU A 36 10.12 3.70 -8.55
C GLU A 36 9.20 2.90 -9.48
N ARG A 37 9.01 1.61 -9.21
CA ARG A 37 8.08 0.76 -10.00
C ARG A 37 6.63 1.17 -9.79
N ALA A 38 6.25 1.50 -8.56
CA ALA A 38 4.91 1.96 -8.24
C ALA A 38 4.59 3.29 -8.91
N ILE A 39 5.56 4.22 -8.99
CA ILE A 39 5.41 5.49 -9.70
C ILE A 39 5.23 5.26 -11.20
N ILE A 40 6.08 4.42 -11.81
CA ILE A 40 5.99 4.12 -13.24
C ILE A 40 4.70 3.39 -13.61
N ALA A 41 4.16 2.58 -12.69
CA ALA A 41 2.90 1.87 -12.86
C ALA A 41 1.65 2.70 -12.49
N ALA A 42 1.84 3.92 -12.01
CA ALA A 42 0.72 4.82 -11.71
C ALA A 42 -0.06 5.19 -13.00
N PRO A 43 -1.36 5.51 -12.89
CA PRO A 43 -2.13 5.97 -14.03
C PRO A 43 -1.50 7.20 -14.70
N ARG A 44 -1.62 7.30 -16.02
CA ARG A 44 -1.11 8.45 -16.78
C ARG A 44 -1.69 9.75 -16.23
N GLY A 45 -0.85 10.76 -16.08
CA GLY A 45 -1.23 12.07 -15.54
C GLY A 45 -1.49 12.11 -14.04
N SER A 46 -1.45 10.98 -13.33
CA SER A 46 -1.64 10.96 -11.86
C SER A 46 -0.40 11.39 -11.07
N VAL A 47 0.76 11.41 -11.71
CA VAL A 47 2.01 11.97 -11.20
C VAL A 47 2.49 13.01 -12.21
N ASP A 48 2.41 14.28 -11.85
CA ASP A 48 2.79 15.41 -12.69
C ASP A 48 3.84 16.27 -12.00
N GLY A 49 5.11 15.96 -12.26
CA GLY A 49 6.28 16.67 -11.73
C GLY A 49 6.47 16.54 -10.21
N SER A 50 5.52 15.94 -9.50
CA SER A 50 5.59 15.83 -8.05
C SER A 50 4.98 14.54 -7.53
N LEU A 51 5.54 14.03 -6.43
CA LEU A 51 5.01 12.88 -5.68
C LEU A 51 4.97 13.26 -4.20
N ARG A 52 3.81 13.06 -3.57
CA ARG A 52 3.67 13.22 -2.13
C ARG A 52 3.39 11.86 -1.49
N VAL A 53 4.27 11.44 -0.59
CA VAL A 53 4.16 10.16 0.09
C VAL A 53 4.44 10.32 1.58
N THR A 54 3.67 9.62 2.42
CA THR A 54 4.00 9.47 3.85
C THR A 54 4.72 8.15 4.04
N GLU A 55 5.86 8.18 4.69
CA GLU A 55 6.57 7.00 5.16
C GLU A 55 6.57 6.95 6.68
N GLN A 56 6.58 5.76 7.25
CA GLN A 56 6.66 5.59 8.70
C GLN A 56 8.11 5.67 9.18
N GLY A 57 8.33 6.04 10.46
CA GLY A 57 9.64 6.28 11.02
C GLY A 57 10.63 5.13 10.85
N GLU A 58 10.18 3.89 10.99
CA GLU A 58 10.98 2.68 10.83
C GLU A 58 11.53 2.54 9.40
N VAL A 59 10.71 2.92 8.42
CA VAL A 59 11.09 2.90 7.00
C VAL A 59 12.04 4.03 6.67
N ILE A 60 11.82 5.21 7.26
CA ILE A 60 12.68 6.40 7.06
C ILE A 60 14.11 6.08 7.49
N HIS A 61 14.31 5.53 8.68
CA HIS A 61 15.63 5.16 9.15
C HIS A 61 16.33 4.16 8.22
N ARG A 62 15.62 3.13 7.78
CA ARG A 62 16.17 2.10 6.89
C ARG A 62 16.53 2.61 5.50
N LYS A 63 15.74 3.51 4.94
CA LYS A 63 15.94 4.06 3.59
C LYS A 63 16.93 5.21 3.56
N TYR A 64 16.92 6.05 4.59
CA TYR A 64 17.62 7.34 4.58
C TYR A 64 18.68 7.49 5.66
N GLY A 65 18.82 6.51 6.57
CA GLY A 65 19.81 6.56 7.66
C GLY A 65 21.26 6.47 7.19
N ILE A 66 21.51 5.88 6.02
CA ILE A 66 22.82 5.78 5.39
C ILE A 66 22.84 6.65 4.13
N ARG A 67 23.77 7.60 4.02
CA ARG A 67 23.85 8.56 2.93
C ARG A 67 23.81 7.93 1.53
N ALA A 68 24.56 6.86 1.31
CA ALA A 68 24.61 6.21 0.01
C ALA A 68 23.26 5.58 -0.38
N LEU A 69 22.56 4.98 0.60
CA LEU A 69 21.22 4.43 0.39
C LEU A 69 20.20 5.53 0.15
N ALA A 70 20.27 6.61 0.93
CA ALA A 70 19.39 7.76 0.77
C ALA A 70 19.53 8.40 -0.63
N LEU A 71 20.76 8.62 -1.08
CA LEU A 71 21.02 9.17 -2.40
C LEU A 71 20.43 8.28 -3.51
N ARG A 72 20.69 6.98 -3.42
CA ARG A 72 20.12 6.01 -4.38
C ARG A 72 18.59 6.01 -4.38
N GLU A 73 17.94 6.05 -3.21
CA GLU A 73 16.48 6.08 -3.11
C GLU A 73 15.91 7.37 -3.71
N PHE A 74 16.55 8.50 -3.48
CA PHE A 74 16.17 9.78 -4.09
C PHE A 74 16.36 9.79 -5.60
N GLU A 75 17.49 9.35 -6.10
CA GLU A 75 17.76 9.25 -7.54
C GLU A 75 16.72 8.38 -8.25
N GLN A 76 16.42 7.22 -7.69
CA GLN A 76 15.42 6.32 -8.26
C GLN A 76 14.02 6.92 -8.22
N THR A 77 13.65 7.56 -7.11
CA THR A 77 12.33 8.15 -6.95
C THR A 77 12.16 9.38 -7.84
N VAL A 78 13.11 10.30 -7.83
CA VAL A 78 13.08 11.50 -8.68
C VAL A 78 13.12 11.11 -10.16
N GLY A 79 14.00 10.18 -10.52
CA GLY A 79 14.08 9.66 -11.89
C GLY A 79 12.77 9.02 -12.36
N ALA A 80 12.06 8.29 -11.48
CA ALA A 80 10.77 7.72 -11.80
C ALA A 80 9.68 8.79 -11.96
N VAL A 81 9.67 9.83 -11.12
CA VAL A 81 8.74 10.97 -11.25
C VAL A 81 8.98 11.69 -12.56
N LEU A 82 10.22 12.05 -12.87
CA LEU A 82 10.56 12.71 -14.13
C LEU A 82 10.18 11.85 -15.35
N ARG A 83 10.50 10.57 -15.31
CA ARG A 83 10.17 9.63 -16.39
C ARG A 83 8.67 9.51 -16.60
N HIS A 84 7.88 9.41 -15.51
CA HIS A 84 6.43 9.31 -15.58
C HIS A 84 5.80 10.60 -16.12
N SER A 85 6.31 11.76 -15.70
CA SER A 85 5.77 13.07 -16.09
C SER A 85 6.14 13.47 -17.52
N LEU A 86 7.40 13.25 -17.94
CA LEU A 86 7.92 13.73 -19.21
C LEU A 86 7.85 12.70 -20.35
N ARG A 87 7.81 11.41 -20.02
CA ARG A 87 7.77 10.32 -20.99
C ARG A 87 6.59 9.41 -20.73
N GLN A 88 5.41 9.94 -20.83
CA GLN A 88 4.18 9.14 -20.71
C GLN A 88 4.17 8.07 -21.81
N ARG A 89 3.90 6.84 -21.41
CA ARG A 89 3.74 5.73 -22.35
C ARG A 89 2.50 5.98 -23.20
N PRO A 90 2.55 5.74 -24.52
CA PRO A 90 1.37 5.80 -25.34
C PRO A 90 0.32 4.79 -24.85
N PRO A 91 -0.97 5.01 -25.12
CA PRO A 91 -2.00 4.02 -24.85
C PRO A 91 -1.67 2.70 -25.56
N GLU A 92 -1.76 1.59 -24.83
CA GLU A 92 -1.58 0.25 -25.39
C GLU A 92 -2.98 -0.31 -25.69
N PRO A 93 -3.28 -0.78 -26.91
CA PRO A 93 -4.59 -1.30 -27.27
C PRO A 93 -5.11 -2.42 -26.37
N ARG A 94 -4.21 -3.22 -25.79
CA ARG A 94 -4.56 -4.32 -24.89
C ARG A 94 -4.90 -3.89 -23.46
N GLU A 95 -4.72 -2.62 -23.08
CA GLU A 95 -4.95 -2.15 -21.71
C GLU A 95 -6.37 -2.39 -21.23
N ALA A 96 -7.37 -2.27 -22.09
CA ALA A 96 -8.76 -2.55 -21.74
C ALA A 96 -8.93 -4.01 -21.30
N GLY A 97 -8.37 -4.96 -22.04
CA GLY A 97 -8.38 -6.37 -21.69
C GLY A 97 -7.63 -6.65 -20.39
N TRP A 98 -6.47 -6.04 -20.19
CA TRP A 98 -5.70 -6.18 -18.95
C TRP A 98 -6.46 -5.65 -17.73
N ARG A 99 -7.18 -4.54 -17.86
CA ARG A 99 -8.03 -4.00 -16.78
C ARG A 99 -9.14 -4.97 -16.42
N THR A 100 -9.84 -5.53 -17.41
CA THR A 100 -10.89 -6.52 -17.18
C THR A 100 -10.35 -7.75 -16.43
N VAL A 101 -9.21 -8.26 -16.83
CA VAL A 101 -8.57 -9.39 -16.15
C VAL A 101 -8.18 -9.02 -14.71
N MET A 102 -7.60 -7.84 -14.51
CA MET A 102 -7.20 -7.39 -13.18
C MET A 102 -8.39 -7.11 -12.26
N ASP A 103 -9.50 -6.61 -12.79
CA ASP A 103 -10.74 -6.44 -12.03
C ASP A 103 -11.27 -7.81 -11.57
N LEU A 104 -11.31 -8.81 -12.46
CA LEU A 104 -11.71 -10.17 -12.13
C LEU A 104 -10.79 -10.81 -11.07
N VAL A 105 -9.47 -10.67 -11.23
CA VAL A 105 -8.48 -11.17 -10.24
C VAL A 105 -8.68 -10.48 -8.89
N GLY A 106 -8.93 -9.16 -8.88
CA GLY A 106 -9.18 -8.39 -7.67
C GLY A 106 -10.45 -8.84 -6.95
N GLU A 107 -11.53 -9.06 -7.70
CA GLU A 107 -12.81 -9.55 -7.18
C GLU A 107 -12.65 -10.94 -6.55
N ARG A 108 -12.12 -11.91 -7.31
CA ARG A 108 -11.90 -13.27 -6.84
C ARG A 108 -10.96 -13.35 -5.63
N SER A 109 -9.90 -12.57 -5.64
CA SER A 109 -8.98 -12.49 -4.50
C SER A 109 -9.65 -11.92 -3.26
N SER A 110 -10.48 -10.89 -3.43
CA SER A 110 -11.24 -10.28 -2.34
C SER A 110 -12.28 -11.25 -1.76
N GLU A 111 -13.00 -11.96 -2.62
CA GLU A 111 -13.96 -13.00 -2.22
C GLU A 111 -13.28 -14.11 -1.42
N ALA A 112 -12.20 -14.67 -1.97
CA ALA A 112 -11.45 -15.74 -1.31
C ALA A 112 -10.89 -15.30 0.05
N TYR A 113 -10.32 -14.10 0.12
CA TYR A 113 -9.80 -13.55 1.37
C TYR A 113 -10.91 -13.35 2.41
N ARG A 114 -12.02 -12.73 2.03
CA ARG A 114 -13.17 -12.52 2.94
C ARG A 114 -13.78 -13.84 3.41
N ALA A 115 -13.92 -14.80 2.52
CA ALA A 115 -14.41 -16.13 2.87
C ALA A 115 -13.47 -16.84 3.85
N PHE A 116 -12.15 -16.66 3.70
CA PHE A 116 -11.16 -17.22 4.61
C PHE A 116 -11.22 -16.58 6.01
N VAL A 117 -11.12 -15.25 6.09
CA VAL A 117 -11.11 -14.53 7.38
C VAL A 117 -12.46 -14.52 8.08
N GLY A 118 -13.55 -14.73 7.34
CA GLY A 118 -14.91 -14.81 7.87
C GLY A 118 -15.33 -16.20 8.37
N ARG A 119 -14.44 -17.21 8.30
CA ARG A 119 -14.76 -18.55 8.80
C ARG A 119 -15.01 -18.55 10.31
N PRO A 120 -16.03 -19.27 10.80
CA PRO A 120 -16.19 -19.52 12.23
C PRO A 120 -14.89 -20.08 12.84
N GLY A 121 -14.48 -19.57 13.99
CA GLY A 121 -13.23 -19.98 14.66
C GLY A 121 -11.95 -19.36 14.07
N PHE A 122 -12.03 -18.57 12.98
CA PHE A 122 -10.83 -17.97 12.38
C PHE A 122 -10.07 -17.08 13.37
N MET A 123 -10.75 -16.24 14.14
CA MET A 123 -10.10 -15.36 15.12
C MET A 123 -9.47 -16.12 16.27
N GLU A 124 -10.10 -17.22 16.70
CA GLU A 124 -9.54 -18.12 17.69
C GLU A 124 -8.26 -18.79 17.16
N TYR A 125 -8.33 -19.36 15.96
CA TYR A 125 -7.16 -19.90 15.27
C TYR A 125 -6.04 -18.85 15.15
N PHE A 126 -6.36 -17.64 14.70
CA PHE A 126 -5.37 -16.56 14.55
C PHE A 126 -4.66 -16.24 15.87
N ARG A 127 -5.40 -16.19 16.98
CA ARG A 127 -4.83 -15.94 18.31
C ARG A 127 -3.95 -17.08 18.81
N HIS A 128 -4.30 -18.32 18.51
CA HIS A 128 -3.50 -19.48 18.89
C HIS A 128 -2.27 -19.68 18.00
N ALA A 129 -2.42 -19.45 16.69
CA ALA A 129 -1.37 -19.66 15.70
C ALA A 129 -0.33 -18.52 15.64
N THR A 130 -0.62 -17.38 16.26
CA THR A 130 0.27 -16.20 16.17
C THR A 130 0.49 -15.58 17.55
N PRO A 131 1.61 -14.88 17.78
CA PRO A 131 1.87 -14.18 19.03
C PRO A 131 1.13 -12.82 19.12
N ILE A 132 -0.09 -12.72 18.59
CA ILE A 132 -0.83 -11.45 18.52
C ILE A 132 -1.05 -10.83 19.90
N ASP A 133 -1.30 -11.64 20.93
CA ASP A 133 -1.52 -11.15 22.30
C ASP A 133 -0.28 -10.45 22.90
N VAL A 134 0.91 -10.89 22.51
CA VAL A 134 2.16 -10.22 22.86
C VAL A 134 2.33 -8.95 22.04
N ILE A 135 2.08 -9.02 20.73
CA ILE A 135 2.20 -7.88 19.80
C ILE A 135 1.26 -6.75 20.19
N GLU A 136 0.04 -7.07 20.63
CA GLU A 136 -0.94 -6.08 21.08
C GLU A 136 -0.48 -5.27 22.30
N ARG A 137 0.39 -5.84 23.15
CA ARG A 137 0.99 -5.16 24.31
C ARG A 137 2.22 -4.33 23.97
N MET A 138 2.80 -4.55 22.79
CA MET A 138 3.99 -3.81 22.35
C MET A 138 3.61 -2.44 21.83
N THR A 139 4.37 -1.42 22.14
CA THR A 139 4.31 -0.09 21.54
C THR A 139 5.01 -0.12 20.18
N LEU A 140 4.36 -0.72 19.19
CA LEU A 140 4.86 -0.78 17.82
C LEU A 140 4.35 0.43 17.02
N GLY A 141 5.26 1.34 16.71
CA GLY A 141 4.95 2.53 15.93
C GLY A 141 4.23 3.63 16.72
N SER A 142 3.83 4.69 16.04
CA SER A 142 3.19 5.87 16.61
C SER A 142 1.72 5.71 16.96
N ARG A 143 1.12 4.56 16.70
CA ARG A 143 -0.32 4.31 16.89
C ARG A 143 -0.55 3.05 17.71
N PRO A 144 -1.60 3.02 18.58
CA PRO A 144 -1.94 1.82 19.31
C PRO A 144 -2.24 0.66 18.36
N SER A 145 -1.94 -0.56 18.79
CA SER A 145 -2.11 -1.80 18.02
C SER A 145 -3.58 -2.11 17.66
N ARG A 146 -4.52 -1.60 18.46
CA ARG A 146 -5.97 -1.74 18.27
C ARG A 146 -6.66 -0.39 18.06
N ARG A 147 -7.80 -0.42 17.38
CA ARG A 147 -8.80 0.65 17.43
C ARG A 147 -9.58 0.55 18.74
N LEU A 148 -10.17 1.65 19.18
CA LEU A 148 -11.05 1.67 20.36
C LEU A 148 -12.24 0.72 20.12
N GLY A 149 -12.39 -0.29 20.99
CA GLY A 149 -13.45 -1.31 20.95
C GLY A 149 -13.04 -2.52 21.76
N GLU A 150 -13.98 -3.05 22.56
CA GLU A 150 -13.73 -4.20 23.46
C GLU A 150 -13.73 -5.55 22.72
N ASP A 151 -14.30 -5.62 21.52
CA ASP A 151 -14.44 -6.86 20.78
C ASP A 151 -13.11 -7.32 20.14
N ALA A 152 -12.87 -8.63 20.27
CA ALA A 152 -11.72 -9.31 19.64
C ALA A 152 -11.86 -9.47 18.11
N ALA A 153 -12.65 -8.61 17.47
CA ALA A 153 -12.93 -8.67 16.04
C ALA A 153 -11.72 -8.25 15.19
N LEU A 154 -11.59 -8.87 14.01
CA LEU A 154 -10.58 -8.55 13.01
C LEU A 154 -10.60 -7.06 12.61
N SER A 155 -11.78 -6.44 12.58
CA SER A 155 -11.99 -5.03 12.28
C SER A 155 -11.28 -4.07 13.24
N ASN A 156 -11.02 -4.53 14.47
CA ASN A 156 -10.34 -3.74 15.49
C ASN A 156 -8.82 -3.85 15.43
N LEU A 157 -8.29 -4.86 14.76
CA LEU A 157 -6.85 -4.98 14.52
C LEU A 157 -6.38 -3.95 13.49
N ARG A 158 -5.24 -3.35 13.77
CA ARG A 158 -4.56 -2.51 12.79
C ARG A 158 -3.69 -3.37 11.86
N ALA A 159 -3.45 -2.85 10.68
CA ALA A 159 -2.76 -3.60 9.64
C ALA A 159 -1.31 -4.00 10.00
N ILE A 160 -0.59 -3.20 10.81
CA ILE A 160 0.78 -3.55 11.23
C ILE A 160 0.77 -4.76 12.17
N PRO A 161 0.04 -4.76 13.30
CA PRO A 161 -0.10 -5.95 14.14
C PRO A 161 -0.59 -7.18 13.39
N TRP A 162 -1.55 -7.02 12.49
CA TRP A 162 -2.06 -8.11 11.64
C TRP A 162 -0.96 -8.77 10.80
N VAL A 163 -0.24 -7.98 10.01
CA VAL A 163 0.83 -8.50 9.14
C VAL A 163 1.99 -9.04 9.95
N PHE A 164 2.37 -8.35 11.03
CA PHE A 164 3.48 -8.74 11.88
C PHE A 164 3.20 -10.05 12.61
N ALA A 165 1.98 -10.24 13.10
CA ALA A 165 1.58 -11.49 13.76
C ALA A 165 1.75 -12.70 12.84
N TRP A 166 1.29 -12.61 11.59
CA TRP A 166 1.47 -13.68 10.60
C TRP A 166 2.93 -13.94 10.25
N SER A 167 3.76 -12.90 10.19
CA SER A 167 5.20 -13.06 9.93
C SER A 167 5.95 -13.74 11.09
N GLN A 168 5.36 -13.78 12.27
CA GLN A 168 5.86 -14.44 13.47
C GLN A 168 5.11 -15.74 13.82
N ALA A 169 4.16 -16.14 12.98
CA ALA A 169 3.44 -17.40 13.18
C ALA A 169 4.44 -18.57 13.21
N ARG A 170 4.28 -19.43 14.19
CA ARG A 170 5.04 -20.66 14.31
C ARG A 170 4.10 -21.82 13.99
N ALA A 171 4.49 -22.61 13.02
CA ALA A 171 3.79 -23.85 12.68
C ALA A 171 3.99 -24.88 13.79
#